data_daa197e6823ace8936d58e59301ce671
#
_entry.id   daa197e6823ace8936d58e59301ce671
#
_cell.length_a   1.000
_cell.length_b   1.000
_cell.length_c   1.000
_cell.angle_alpha   90.00
_cell.angle_beta   90.00
_cell.angle_gamma   90.00
#
_symmetry.space_group_name_H-M   'P 1'
#
loop_
_entity.id
_entity.type
_entity.pdbx_description
1 polymer ?
#
loop_
_entity_poly.entity_id
_entity_poly.type
_entity_poly.pdbx_seq_one_letter_code
_entity_poly.pdbx_strand_id
1 'polypeptide(L)'
;MPRTLRAEQVTDVVTHHGEGVVAGPGGTGGTVRFVDLLAGVLLGYDPSSGVLTRRRVGTVAACVRPRTGGGLAVVLERSLLLLDEPVDGDPPEPGTAWPDVFDDPGVRFNDGGCDPAGRFWVGTMRYDARPGGGTLYRIDPDGTVATVLAGVGISNGLSFAPDGRSAYYVDTLTGRVDVLDVDPGAGSVLDRRPFVRVPEGQGGPDGIAVDAEGGV
;
A
#
# COMPACT_ATOMS: atom_id res chain seq x y z
N MET A 1 -29.30 11.77 -8.86
CA MET A 1 -29.04 10.44 -9.43
C MET A 1 -27.58 10.11 -9.18
N PRO A 2 -27.21 8.89 -8.78
CA PRO A 2 -25.81 8.53 -8.63
C PRO A 2 -25.08 8.73 -9.97
N ARG A 3 -23.92 9.37 -9.94
CA ARG A 3 -23.07 9.60 -11.12
C ARG A 3 -22.35 8.30 -11.45
N THR A 4 -22.56 7.77 -12.66
CA THR A 4 -21.80 6.61 -13.14
C THR A 4 -20.50 7.12 -13.77
N LEU A 5 -19.37 6.67 -13.26
CA LEU A 5 -18.06 6.89 -13.87
C LEU A 5 -17.64 5.62 -14.64
N ARG A 6 -16.98 5.81 -15.77
CA ARG A 6 -16.36 4.72 -16.53
C ARG A 6 -14.85 4.92 -16.53
N ALA A 7 -14.12 3.85 -16.26
CA ALA A 7 -12.67 3.85 -16.39
C ALA A 7 -12.29 3.80 -17.88
N GLU A 8 -11.23 4.53 -18.24
CA GLU A 8 -10.63 4.49 -19.57
C GLU A 8 -9.22 3.96 -19.47
N GLN A 9 -8.84 3.10 -20.41
CA GLN A 9 -7.47 2.59 -20.49
C GLN A 9 -6.56 3.69 -21.02
N VAL A 10 -5.49 4.02 -20.26
CA VAL A 10 -4.54 5.09 -20.60
C VAL A 10 -3.18 4.59 -21.08
N THR A 11 -2.88 3.31 -20.87
CA THR A 11 -1.64 2.65 -21.35
C THR A 11 -1.95 1.26 -21.87
N ASP A 12 -1.07 0.67 -22.68
CA ASP A 12 -1.03 -0.76 -22.89
C ASP A 12 -0.69 -1.49 -21.58
N VAL A 13 -0.72 -2.83 -21.59
CA VAL A 13 -0.29 -3.64 -20.43
C VAL A 13 1.18 -3.38 -20.15
N VAL A 14 1.47 -2.76 -19.02
CA VAL A 14 2.83 -2.30 -18.62
C VAL A 14 3.40 -3.03 -17.41
N THR A 15 2.58 -3.84 -16.73
CA THR A 15 2.97 -4.66 -15.57
C THR A 15 2.47 -6.08 -15.72
N HIS A 16 3.15 -7.00 -15.08
CA HIS A 16 2.66 -8.37 -14.91
C HIS A 16 1.73 -8.47 -13.69
N HIS A 17 2.08 -7.76 -12.60
CA HIS A 17 1.34 -7.75 -11.32
C HIS A 17 1.32 -6.31 -10.79
N GLY A 18 0.45 -5.47 -11.41
CA GLY A 18 0.34 -4.04 -11.06
C GLY A 18 -0.39 -3.84 -9.74
N GLU A 19 0.22 -3.09 -8.82
CA GLU A 19 -0.28 -2.87 -7.46
C GLU A 19 0.03 -1.48 -6.92
N GLY A 20 -0.58 -1.14 -5.79
CA GLY A 20 -0.20 -0.02 -4.94
C GLY A 20 -0.28 1.35 -5.61
N VAL A 21 -1.27 1.58 -6.49
CA VAL A 21 -1.41 2.84 -7.22
C VAL A 21 -1.65 4.01 -6.26
N VAL A 22 -0.91 5.11 -6.50
CA VAL A 22 -1.05 6.35 -5.73
C VAL A 22 -0.79 7.56 -6.63
N ALA A 23 -1.55 8.64 -6.40
CA ALA A 23 -1.25 9.93 -7.02
C ALA A 23 -0.03 10.56 -6.32
N GLY A 24 0.90 11.07 -7.11
CA GLY A 24 2.03 11.84 -6.61
C GLY A 24 1.61 13.22 -6.09
N PRO A 25 2.53 13.96 -5.45
CA PRO A 25 2.30 15.33 -5.05
C PRO A 25 1.85 16.17 -6.25
N GLY A 26 0.82 16.99 -6.09
CA GLY A 26 0.28 17.82 -7.19
C GLY A 26 -1.16 17.49 -7.60
N GLY A 27 -1.80 16.53 -6.98
CA GLY A 27 -3.20 16.19 -7.26
C GLY A 27 -3.42 15.65 -8.68
N THR A 28 -4.46 16.11 -9.37
CA THR A 28 -4.89 15.60 -10.68
C THR A 28 -3.91 15.87 -11.84
N GLY A 29 -2.80 16.56 -11.62
CA GLY A 29 -1.76 16.83 -12.64
C GLY A 29 -0.39 16.19 -12.35
N GLY A 30 -0.28 15.43 -11.26
CA GLY A 30 0.99 14.82 -10.86
C GLY A 30 1.21 13.43 -11.44
N THR A 31 2.45 12.94 -11.35
CA THR A 31 2.81 11.57 -11.75
C THR A 31 2.03 10.54 -10.91
N VAL A 32 1.39 9.60 -11.56
CA VAL A 32 0.78 8.43 -10.91
C VAL A 32 1.88 7.40 -10.67
N ARG A 33 2.02 6.94 -9.42
CA ARG A 33 3.00 5.91 -9.04
C ARG A 33 2.29 4.59 -8.78
N PHE A 34 2.93 3.50 -9.16
CA PHE A 34 2.47 2.14 -8.91
C PHE A 34 3.65 1.17 -9.01
N VAL A 35 3.43 -0.07 -8.69
CA VAL A 35 4.50 -1.08 -8.71
C VAL A 35 4.12 -2.26 -9.61
N ASP A 36 5.13 -2.94 -10.16
CA ASP A 36 5.02 -4.32 -10.62
C ASP A 36 5.59 -5.21 -9.52
N LEU A 37 4.69 -5.76 -8.69
CA LEU A 37 4.98 -6.32 -7.38
C LEU A 37 6.09 -7.38 -7.45
N LEU A 38 5.85 -8.46 -8.17
CA LEU A 38 6.78 -9.60 -8.23
C LEU A 38 7.97 -9.35 -9.16
N ALA A 39 7.93 -8.30 -9.98
CA ALA A 39 9.08 -7.87 -10.76
C ALA A 39 10.02 -6.94 -9.97
N GLY A 40 9.58 -6.43 -8.82
CA GLY A 40 10.35 -5.49 -8.00
C GLY A 40 10.60 -4.16 -8.70
N VAL A 41 9.61 -3.65 -9.45
CA VAL A 41 9.74 -2.44 -10.25
C VAL A 41 8.76 -1.37 -9.76
N LEU A 42 9.28 -0.17 -9.54
CA LEU A 42 8.49 1.05 -9.36
C LEU A 42 8.25 1.67 -10.74
N LEU A 43 7.01 2.07 -11.00
CA LEU A 43 6.60 2.77 -12.22
C LEU A 43 6.09 4.17 -11.89
N GLY A 44 6.30 5.09 -12.83
CA GLY A 44 5.73 6.43 -12.82
C GLY A 44 5.08 6.72 -14.15
N TYR A 45 3.82 7.15 -14.14
CA TYR A 45 3.10 7.58 -15.32
C TYR A 45 2.71 9.04 -15.20
N ASP A 46 3.12 9.85 -16.16
CA ASP A 46 2.71 11.26 -16.26
C ASP A 46 1.52 11.38 -17.22
N PRO A 47 0.31 11.66 -16.71
CA PRO A 47 -0.89 11.78 -17.55
C PRO A 47 -0.83 12.94 -18.55
N SER A 48 0.01 13.96 -18.29
CA SER A 48 0.10 15.14 -19.16
C SER A 48 0.95 14.91 -20.41
N SER A 49 2.00 14.12 -20.30
CA SER A 49 2.93 13.80 -21.38
C SER A 49 2.80 12.39 -21.93
N GLY A 50 2.10 11.49 -21.20
CA GLY A 50 2.03 10.07 -21.51
C GLY A 50 3.33 9.30 -21.22
N VAL A 51 4.29 9.94 -20.58
CA VAL A 51 5.60 9.32 -20.29
C VAL A 51 5.46 8.30 -19.17
N LEU A 52 6.01 7.11 -19.41
CA LEU A 52 6.11 6.03 -18.43
C LEU A 52 7.58 5.81 -18.06
N THR A 53 7.89 5.96 -16.78
CA THR A 53 9.20 5.64 -16.20
C THR A 53 9.18 4.29 -15.49
N ARG A 54 10.34 3.64 -15.40
CA ARG A 54 10.53 2.35 -14.74
C ARG A 54 11.83 2.34 -13.96
N ARG A 55 11.76 1.93 -12.70
CA ARG A 55 12.92 1.79 -11.83
C ARG A 55 12.88 0.46 -11.10
N ARG A 56 13.89 -0.39 -11.29
CA ARG A 56 14.04 -1.59 -10.46
C ARG A 56 14.48 -1.18 -9.06
N VAL A 57 13.74 -1.64 -8.04
CA VAL A 57 13.99 -1.29 -6.64
C VAL A 57 14.31 -2.51 -5.75
N GLY A 58 14.02 -3.72 -6.23
CA GLY A 58 14.28 -4.94 -5.47
C GLY A 58 13.87 -6.21 -6.22
N THR A 59 13.65 -7.28 -5.48
CA THR A 59 13.03 -8.54 -5.97
C THR A 59 11.50 -8.44 -5.92
N VAL A 60 10.98 -7.74 -4.92
CA VAL A 60 9.58 -7.43 -4.71
C VAL A 60 9.46 -5.92 -4.44
N ALA A 61 8.42 -5.30 -5.00
CA ALA A 61 7.97 -3.95 -4.67
C ALA A 61 6.49 -4.04 -4.31
N ALA A 62 6.17 -4.09 -3.02
CA ALA A 62 4.83 -4.40 -2.55
C ALA A 62 3.85 -3.23 -2.73
N CYS A 63 4.25 -2.05 -2.29
CA CYS A 63 3.48 -0.82 -2.51
C CYS A 63 4.38 0.42 -2.40
N VAL A 64 3.84 1.59 -2.73
CA VAL A 64 4.56 2.87 -2.70
C VAL A 64 3.68 3.95 -2.08
N ARG A 65 4.29 4.85 -1.30
CA ARG A 65 3.59 6.02 -0.73
C ARG A 65 4.49 7.26 -0.83
N PRO A 66 3.92 8.44 -1.13
CA PRO A 66 4.65 9.71 -1.06
C PRO A 66 5.10 10.01 0.36
N ARG A 67 6.28 10.63 0.51
CA ARG A 67 6.79 11.14 1.78
C ARG A 67 6.43 12.62 1.95
N THR A 68 6.13 13.05 3.16
CA THR A 68 5.81 14.46 3.47
C THR A 68 6.97 15.42 3.20
N GLY A 69 8.21 14.95 3.31
CA GLY A 69 9.42 15.72 2.99
C GLY A 69 9.86 15.64 1.52
N GLY A 70 9.05 15.09 0.64
CA GLY A 70 9.39 14.79 -0.75
C GLY A 70 9.93 13.38 -0.93
N GLY A 71 9.91 12.89 -2.18
CA GLY A 71 10.31 11.54 -2.52
C GLY A 71 9.26 10.47 -2.16
N LEU A 72 9.69 9.22 -2.15
CA LEU A 72 8.81 8.06 -1.99
C LEU A 72 9.34 7.11 -0.91
N ALA A 73 8.43 6.44 -0.22
CA ALA A 73 8.69 5.23 0.54
C ALA A 73 8.15 4.03 -0.26
N VAL A 74 9.03 3.12 -0.64
CA VAL A 74 8.69 1.88 -1.36
C VAL A 74 8.85 0.72 -0.42
N VAL A 75 7.81 -0.07 -0.27
CA VAL A 75 7.85 -1.31 0.51
C VAL A 75 8.44 -2.40 -0.38
N LEU A 76 9.51 -3.00 0.07
CA LEU A 76 10.18 -4.12 -0.57
C LEU A 76 9.64 -5.45 -0.04
N GLU A 77 10.36 -6.54 -0.28
CA GLU A 77 9.95 -7.88 0.16
C GLU A 77 9.77 -7.97 1.68
N ARG A 78 10.74 -7.42 2.44
CA ARG A 78 10.78 -7.47 3.92
C ARG A 78 11.20 -6.16 4.59
N SER A 79 11.50 -5.15 3.81
CA SER A 79 12.04 -3.86 4.27
C SER A 79 11.41 -2.69 3.54
N LEU A 80 11.88 -1.47 3.83
CA LEU A 80 11.51 -0.24 3.14
C LEU A 80 12.71 0.34 2.42
N LEU A 81 12.46 0.99 1.28
CA LEU A 81 13.42 1.80 0.56
C LEU A 81 12.89 3.24 0.49
N LEU A 82 13.64 4.17 1.03
CA LEU A 82 13.35 5.60 0.91
C LEU A 82 14.07 6.17 -0.31
N LEU A 83 13.32 6.76 -1.21
CA LEU A 83 13.84 7.44 -2.40
C LEU A 83 13.64 8.95 -2.24
N ASP A 84 14.71 9.71 -2.47
CA ASP A 84 14.65 11.16 -2.50
C ASP A 84 14.38 11.67 -3.93
N GLU A 85 13.95 12.91 -4.07
CA GLU A 85 13.76 13.55 -5.38
C GLU A 85 15.12 13.93 -6.00
N PRO A 86 15.29 13.89 -7.31
CA PRO A 86 14.31 13.39 -8.29
C PRO A 86 14.28 11.86 -8.35
N VAL A 87 13.09 11.28 -8.18
CA VAL A 87 12.91 9.80 -8.19
C VAL A 87 13.25 9.19 -9.55
N ASP A 88 12.99 9.93 -10.63
CA ASP A 88 13.17 9.49 -12.02
C ASP A 88 14.45 10.07 -12.65
N GLY A 89 15.46 10.39 -11.84
CA GLY A 89 16.77 10.85 -12.33
C GLY A 89 17.48 9.80 -13.21
N ASP A 90 18.34 10.25 -14.11
CA ASP A 90 19.16 9.39 -14.97
C ASP A 90 20.65 9.77 -14.85
N PRO A 91 21.49 8.96 -14.18
CA PRO A 91 21.13 7.74 -13.43
C PRO A 91 20.29 8.06 -12.17
N PRO A 92 19.43 7.11 -11.73
CA PRO A 92 18.64 7.32 -10.52
C PRO A 92 19.55 7.31 -9.28
N GLU A 93 19.34 8.25 -8.37
CA GLU A 93 20.05 8.29 -7.10
C GLU A 93 19.73 7.03 -6.26
N PRO A 94 20.72 6.45 -5.57
CA PRO A 94 20.47 5.34 -4.67
C PRO A 94 19.56 5.79 -3.51
N GLY A 95 18.59 4.96 -3.17
CA GLY A 95 17.74 5.20 -2.00
C GLY A 95 18.40 4.75 -0.69
N THR A 96 17.78 5.12 0.43
CA THR A 96 18.16 4.64 1.75
C THR A 96 17.34 3.40 2.09
N ALA A 97 17.98 2.22 2.13
CA ALA A 97 17.33 0.98 2.54
C ALA A 97 17.27 0.88 4.07
N TRP A 98 16.11 0.51 4.59
CA TRP A 98 15.94 0.18 6.00
C TRP A 98 16.22 -1.30 6.24
N PRO A 99 16.51 -1.71 7.50
CA PRO A 99 16.65 -3.11 7.85
C PRO A 99 15.39 -3.93 7.56
N ASP A 100 15.55 -5.23 7.37
CA ASP A 100 14.43 -6.15 7.26
C ASP A 100 13.60 -6.13 8.56
N VAL A 101 12.27 -6.11 8.41
CA VAL A 101 11.29 -6.11 9.52
C VAL A 101 11.12 -7.52 10.10
N PHE A 102 11.31 -8.52 9.26
CA PHE A 102 11.23 -9.95 9.62
C PHE A 102 12.19 -10.76 8.72
N ASP A 103 12.51 -11.99 9.13
CA ASP A 103 13.51 -12.84 8.49
C ASP A 103 12.94 -14.13 7.84
N ASP A 104 11.61 -14.41 7.96
CA ASP A 104 10.99 -15.57 7.32
C ASP A 104 10.99 -15.44 5.79
N PRO A 105 11.75 -16.27 5.04
CA PRO A 105 11.80 -16.20 3.58
C PRO A 105 10.51 -16.67 2.90
N GLY A 106 9.62 -17.33 3.63
CA GLY A 106 8.29 -17.74 3.16
C GLY A 106 7.24 -16.64 3.23
N VAL A 107 7.61 -15.44 3.73
CA VAL A 107 6.72 -14.30 3.94
C VAL A 107 7.23 -13.09 3.15
N ARG A 108 6.32 -12.30 2.63
CA ARG A 108 6.60 -11.00 2.02
C ARG A 108 5.61 -9.94 2.48
N PHE A 109 5.99 -8.70 2.40
CA PHE A 109 5.01 -7.61 2.41
C PHE A 109 4.07 -7.71 1.20
N ASN A 110 2.85 -7.19 1.36
CA ASN A 110 1.83 -7.19 0.31
C ASN A 110 1.28 -5.79 0.03
N ASP A 111 0.51 -5.21 0.93
CA ASP A 111 -0.04 -3.86 0.78
C ASP A 111 -0.03 -3.12 2.11
N GLY A 112 -0.26 -1.80 2.06
CA GLY A 112 -0.28 -0.96 3.25
C GLY A 112 -0.64 0.48 2.94
N GLY A 113 -0.80 1.27 4.00
CA GLY A 113 -1.12 2.69 3.93
C GLY A 113 -0.49 3.48 5.07
N CYS A 114 -0.48 4.80 4.94
CA CYS A 114 -0.03 5.68 6.01
C CYS A 114 -1.21 6.19 6.81
N ASP A 115 -1.06 6.27 8.13
CA ASP A 115 -2.00 7.00 8.97
C ASP A 115 -1.73 8.51 8.91
N PRO A 116 -2.66 9.36 9.40
CA PRO A 116 -2.46 10.81 9.41
C PRO A 116 -1.27 11.30 10.25
N ALA A 117 -0.72 10.47 11.14
CA ALA A 117 0.50 10.77 11.90
C ALA A 117 1.79 10.43 11.13
N GLY A 118 1.67 9.90 9.91
CA GLY A 118 2.81 9.54 9.05
C GLY A 118 3.46 8.20 9.37
N ARG A 119 2.81 7.36 10.18
CA ARG A 119 3.26 5.99 10.43
C ARG A 119 2.81 5.08 9.29
N PHE A 120 3.71 4.23 8.82
CA PHE A 120 3.40 3.29 7.74
C PHE A 120 2.83 1.99 8.34
N TRP A 121 1.61 1.65 7.95
CA TRP A 121 0.97 0.39 8.31
C TRP A 121 1.04 -0.53 7.10
N VAL A 122 1.74 -1.65 7.24
CA VAL A 122 2.00 -2.56 6.13
C VAL A 122 1.83 -4.00 6.56
N GLY A 123 1.12 -4.73 5.74
CA GLY A 123 0.82 -6.11 6.03
C GLY A 123 1.58 -7.10 5.16
N THR A 124 1.67 -8.31 5.67
CA THR A 124 2.35 -9.42 5.02
C THR A 124 1.39 -10.52 4.61
N MET A 125 1.88 -11.36 3.74
CA MET A 125 1.31 -12.67 3.42
C MET A 125 2.40 -13.69 3.24
N ARG A 126 2.05 -14.95 3.32
CA ARG A 126 2.93 -16.02 2.89
C ARG A 126 2.86 -16.22 1.38
N TYR A 127 3.95 -16.65 0.77
CA TYR A 127 3.96 -17.01 -0.65
C TYR A 127 3.01 -18.18 -0.99
N ASP A 128 2.78 -19.09 -0.03
CA ASP A 128 1.81 -20.19 -0.18
C ASP A 128 0.35 -19.77 0.12
N ALA A 129 0.14 -18.49 0.46
CA ALA A 129 -1.17 -17.89 0.76
C ALA A 129 -1.98 -18.61 1.85
N ARG A 130 -1.33 -19.39 2.72
CA ARG A 130 -2.06 -20.11 3.79
C ARG A 130 -2.66 -19.14 4.80
N PRO A 131 -3.87 -19.42 5.31
CA PRO A 131 -4.52 -18.60 6.33
C PRO A 131 -3.67 -18.46 7.59
N GLY A 132 -3.73 -17.27 8.21
CA GLY A 132 -3.10 -17.02 9.50
C GLY A 132 -1.58 -16.87 9.48
N GLY A 133 -0.97 -16.87 8.30
CA GLY A 133 0.50 -16.80 8.16
C GLY A 133 1.08 -15.41 8.00
N GLY A 134 0.24 -14.38 7.96
CA GLY A 134 0.65 -12.98 7.82
C GLY A 134 0.47 -12.16 9.09
N THR A 135 0.96 -10.94 9.04
CA THR A 135 0.97 -9.96 10.14
C THR A 135 0.78 -8.56 9.56
N LEU A 136 0.00 -7.71 10.20
CA LEU A 136 -0.01 -6.27 9.96
C LEU A 136 0.95 -5.61 10.93
N TYR A 137 1.95 -4.91 10.39
CA TYR A 137 2.92 -4.12 11.14
C TYR A 137 2.60 -2.64 11.05
N ARG A 138 3.03 -1.88 12.05
CA ARG A 138 3.18 -0.43 11.99
C ARG A 138 4.67 -0.10 12.07
N ILE A 139 5.12 0.76 11.18
CA ILE A 139 6.50 1.26 11.11
C ILE A 139 6.45 2.76 11.31
N ASP A 140 7.05 3.22 12.40
CA ASP A 140 7.08 4.63 12.78
C ASP A 140 8.18 5.39 11.99
N PRO A 141 8.11 6.72 11.87
CA PRO A 141 9.11 7.49 11.13
C PRO A 141 10.55 7.38 11.68
N ASP A 142 10.71 6.98 12.93
CA ASP A 142 12.02 6.72 13.56
C ASP A 142 12.54 5.29 13.33
N GLY A 143 11.80 4.47 12.60
CA GLY A 143 12.14 3.07 12.32
C GLY A 143 11.63 2.06 13.36
N THR A 144 10.93 2.51 14.41
CA THR A 144 10.31 1.61 15.38
C THR A 144 9.23 0.78 14.70
N VAL A 145 9.27 -0.54 14.92
CA VAL A 145 8.31 -1.51 14.36
C VAL A 145 7.44 -2.09 15.47
N ALA A 146 6.13 -2.11 15.24
CA ALA A 146 5.18 -2.75 16.14
C ALA A 146 4.25 -3.70 15.36
N THR A 147 3.93 -4.86 15.97
CA THR A 147 2.86 -5.73 15.48
C THR A 147 1.51 -5.13 15.84
N VAL A 148 0.65 -4.95 14.85
CA VAL A 148 -0.72 -4.43 15.03
C VAL A 148 -1.73 -5.56 15.06
N LEU A 149 -1.71 -6.43 14.06
CA LEU A 149 -2.56 -7.63 13.98
C LEU A 149 -1.69 -8.82 13.60
N ALA A 150 -1.82 -9.92 14.33
CA ALA A 150 -1.21 -11.20 13.98
C ALA A 150 -2.26 -12.16 13.42
N GLY A 151 -1.81 -13.18 12.71
CA GLY A 151 -2.67 -14.25 12.21
C GLY A 151 -3.57 -13.81 11.05
N VAL A 152 -3.18 -12.80 10.27
CA VAL A 152 -3.87 -12.43 9.04
C VAL A 152 -3.53 -13.42 7.92
N GLY A 153 -4.42 -13.53 6.94
CA GLY A 153 -4.21 -14.41 5.79
C GLY A 153 -3.41 -13.72 4.70
N ILE A 154 -4.06 -12.88 3.94
CA ILE A 154 -3.48 -12.02 2.91
C ILE A 154 -3.83 -10.59 3.28
N SER A 155 -2.90 -9.90 3.96
CA SER A 155 -3.07 -8.49 4.30
C SER A 155 -3.06 -7.65 3.03
N ASN A 156 -4.13 -6.91 2.82
CA ASN A 156 -4.37 -6.14 1.62
C ASN A 156 -4.79 -4.70 1.96
N GLY A 157 -5.65 -4.09 1.16
CA GLY A 157 -6.02 -2.70 1.25
C GLY A 157 -6.17 -2.16 2.67
N LEU A 158 -5.52 -1.04 2.94
CA LEU A 158 -5.62 -0.30 4.19
C LEU A 158 -5.72 1.19 3.90
N SER A 159 -6.80 1.82 4.35
CA SER A 159 -7.02 3.26 4.19
C SER A 159 -7.62 3.86 5.44
N PHE A 160 -7.07 4.98 5.88
CA PHE A 160 -7.52 5.68 7.09
C PHE A 160 -8.57 6.72 6.75
N ALA A 161 -9.56 6.86 7.63
CA ALA A 161 -10.41 8.03 7.64
C ALA A 161 -9.57 9.29 7.97
N PRO A 162 -9.96 10.49 7.50
CA PRO A 162 -9.17 11.71 7.69
C PRO A 162 -8.90 12.05 9.17
N ASP A 163 -9.75 11.62 10.09
CA ASP A 163 -9.58 11.87 11.54
C ASP A 163 -8.58 10.90 12.21
N GLY A 164 -8.13 9.89 11.50
CA GLY A 164 -7.21 8.86 11.99
C GLY A 164 -7.77 7.93 13.07
N ARG A 165 -9.07 8.04 13.38
CA ARG A 165 -9.73 7.22 14.41
C ARG A 165 -10.31 5.93 13.86
N SER A 166 -10.48 5.87 12.56
CA SER A 166 -10.96 4.67 11.86
C SER A 166 -10.04 4.35 10.70
N ALA A 167 -9.83 3.06 10.46
CA ALA A 167 -9.20 2.57 9.26
C ALA A 167 -10.05 1.45 8.66
N TYR A 168 -10.15 1.40 7.35
CA TYR A 168 -10.74 0.29 6.63
C TYR A 168 -9.63 -0.67 6.22
N TYR A 169 -9.84 -1.95 6.46
CA TYR A 169 -8.81 -2.97 6.32
C TYR A 169 -9.34 -4.21 5.64
N VAL A 170 -8.54 -4.73 4.73
CA VAL A 170 -8.80 -5.96 3.99
C VAL A 170 -7.82 -7.05 4.42
N ASP A 171 -8.36 -8.17 4.88
CA ASP A 171 -7.71 -9.47 4.84
C ASP A 171 -8.47 -10.30 3.80
N THR A 172 -7.92 -10.44 2.60
CA THR A 172 -8.60 -11.02 1.43
C THR A 172 -9.28 -12.35 1.73
N LEU A 173 -8.62 -13.22 2.52
CA LEU A 173 -9.16 -14.55 2.83
C LEU A 173 -10.41 -14.52 3.69
N THR A 174 -10.73 -13.41 4.32
CA THR A 174 -11.97 -13.25 5.10
C THR A 174 -13.19 -12.93 4.24
N GLY A 175 -12.98 -12.54 2.96
CA GLY A 175 -14.04 -12.14 2.04
C GLY A 175 -14.76 -10.86 2.46
N ARG A 176 -14.11 -9.97 3.21
CA ARG A 176 -14.74 -8.76 3.73
C ARG A 176 -13.76 -7.62 3.92
N VAL A 177 -14.30 -6.40 3.97
CA VAL A 177 -13.64 -5.23 4.52
C VAL A 177 -14.04 -5.11 5.98
N ASP A 178 -13.07 -4.90 6.87
CA ASP A 178 -13.28 -4.60 8.28
C ASP A 178 -13.04 -3.10 8.53
N VAL A 179 -13.68 -2.57 9.56
CA VAL A 179 -13.29 -1.28 10.13
C VAL A 179 -12.50 -1.56 11.41
N LEU A 180 -11.38 -0.86 11.54
CA LEU A 180 -10.54 -0.84 12.73
C LEU A 180 -10.81 0.48 13.45
N ASP A 181 -11.16 0.41 14.74
CA ASP A 181 -11.12 1.58 15.61
C ASP A 181 -9.69 1.76 16.09
N VAL A 182 -9.13 2.94 15.89
CA VAL A 182 -7.70 3.23 16.10
C VAL A 182 -7.52 4.30 17.17
N ASP A 183 -6.58 4.08 18.07
CA ASP A 183 -6.03 5.16 18.91
C ASP A 183 -5.04 5.98 18.05
N PRO A 184 -5.37 7.21 17.64
CA PRO A 184 -4.50 7.99 16.77
C PRO A 184 -3.18 8.42 17.45
N GLY A 185 -3.15 8.51 18.79
CA GLY A 185 -1.95 8.82 19.56
C GLY A 185 -1.00 7.63 19.63
N ALA A 186 -1.50 6.49 20.08
CA ALA A 186 -0.70 5.28 20.24
C ALA A 186 -0.46 4.55 18.90
N GLY A 187 -1.31 4.75 17.88
CA GLY A 187 -1.27 3.98 16.64
C GLY A 187 -1.50 2.49 16.87
N SER A 188 -2.51 2.18 17.68
CA SER A 188 -2.92 0.82 18.00
C SER A 188 -4.37 0.59 17.66
N VAL A 189 -4.72 -0.65 17.34
CA VAL A 189 -6.11 -1.05 17.11
C VAL A 189 -6.80 -1.30 18.44
N LEU A 190 -7.93 -0.62 18.66
CA LEU A 190 -8.76 -0.76 19.84
C LEU A 190 -9.86 -1.81 19.63
N ASP A 191 -10.43 -1.87 18.42
CA ASP A 191 -11.45 -2.83 18.03
C ASP A 191 -11.38 -3.14 16.54
N ARG A 192 -11.90 -4.30 16.13
CA ARG A 192 -12.02 -4.72 14.74
C ARG A 192 -13.40 -5.36 14.51
N ARG A 193 -14.17 -4.80 13.58
CA ARG A 193 -15.50 -5.28 13.23
C ARG A 193 -15.75 -5.31 11.73
N PRO A 194 -16.61 -6.24 11.24
CA PRO A 194 -16.99 -6.24 9.83
C PRO A 194 -17.65 -4.91 9.41
N PHE A 195 -17.25 -4.37 8.26
CA PHE A 195 -17.89 -3.26 7.59
C PHE A 195 -18.78 -3.75 6.45
N VAL A 196 -18.19 -4.43 5.46
CA VAL A 196 -18.94 -5.00 4.33
C VAL A 196 -18.38 -6.35 3.94
N ARG A 197 -19.24 -7.27 3.53
CA ARG A 197 -18.85 -8.57 2.97
C ARG A 197 -18.98 -8.53 1.46
N VAL A 198 -17.98 -9.07 0.77
CA VAL A 198 -18.04 -9.33 -0.67
C VAL A 198 -18.89 -10.59 -0.87
N PRO A 199 -19.92 -10.54 -1.72
CA PRO A 199 -20.75 -11.72 -2.00
C PRO A 199 -19.92 -12.86 -2.59
N GLU A 200 -20.26 -14.09 -2.21
CA GLU A 200 -19.60 -15.28 -2.74
C GLU A 200 -19.65 -15.31 -4.27
N GLY A 201 -18.55 -15.68 -4.91
CA GLY A 201 -18.41 -15.72 -6.37
C GLY A 201 -18.09 -14.37 -7.05
N GLN A 202 -17.98 -13.27 -6.31
CA GLN A 202 -17.59 -11.96 -6.84
C GLN A 202 -16.08 -11.67 -6.69
N GLY A 203 -15.29 -12.62 -6.24
CA GLY A 203 -13.86 -12.46 -5.98
C GLY A 203 -13.55 -12.11 -4.53
N GLY A 204 -12.28 -11.85 -4.24
CA GLY A 204 -11.82 -11.39 -2.92
C GLY A 204 -11.66 -9.87 -2.90
N PRO A 205 -11.90 -9.21 -1.77
CA PRO A 205 -11.54 -7.80 -1.61
C PRO A 205 -10.03 -7.63 -1.67
N ASP A 206 -9.58 -6.52 -2.23
CA ASP A 206 -8.17 -6.22 -2.46
C ASP A 206 -7.83 -4.78 -2.03
N GLY A 207 -7.18 -3.97 -2.87
CA GLY A 207 -6.90 -2.58 -2.58
C GLY A 207 -8.16 -1.74 -2.34
N ILE A 208 -8.10 -0.80 -1.40
CA ILE A 208 -9.19 0.14 -1.08
C ILE A 208 -8.67 1.56 -0.95
N ALA A 209 -9.57 2.52 -1.09
CA ALA A 209 -9.30 3.92 -0.80
C ALA A 209 -10.50 4.55 -0.08
N VAL A 210 -10.23 5.54 0.76
CA VAL A 210 -11.26 6.37 1.41
C VAL A 210 -11.23 7.75 0.77
N ASP A 211 -12.36 8.24 0.33
CA ASP A 211 -12.51 9.60 -0.19
C ASP A 211 -12.69 10.66 0.92
N ALA A 212 -12.70 11.93 0.54
CA ALA A 212 -12.83 13.04 1.48
C ALA A 212 -14.22 13.11 2.16
N GLU A 213 -15.23 12.50 1.56
CA GLU A 213 -16.58 12.38 2.09
C GLU A 213 -16.77 11.15 2.99
N GLY A 214 -15.74 10.28 3.10
CA GLY A 214 -15.75 9.05 3.89
C GLY A 214 -16.33 7.84 3.14
N GLY A 215 -16.47 7.91 1.82
CA GLY A 215 -16.78 6.78 0.97
C GLY A 215 -15.59 5.81 0.87
N VAL A 216 -15.86 4.50 0.79
CA VAL A 216 -14.86 3.42 0.72
C VAL A 216 -15.05 2.65 -0.56
#